data_fc2b38a5418f0d248376398e34785822
#
_entry.id   fc2b38a5418f0d248376398e34785822
#
_cell.length_a   1.000
_cell.length_b   1.000
_cell.length_c   1.000
_cell.angle_alpha   90.00
_cell.angle_beta   90.00
_cell.angle_gamma   90.00
#
_symmetry.space_group_name_H-M   'P 1'
#
loop_
_entity.id
_entity.type
_entity.pdbx_description
1 polymer ?
#
loop_
_entity_poly.entity_id
_entity_poly.type
_entity_poly.pdbx_seq_one_letter_code
_entity_poly.pdbx_strand_id
1 'polypeptide(L)'
;VENYLDALTESFIFYKAGRYDIKGKQYLKTGDKYYAADIGLRYTVLGSKRADMGHILENIVYLELLRRGYEVHIGKVGPAEVDFIAIGEEGKEYYQVAYTVIDADGKTLKRELTPLNSINDHNPKYLLTMDYGPLISHNGIKQIYVLDWLLR
;
A
#
# COMPACT_ATOMS: atom_id res chain seq x y z
N VAL A 1 12.54 -22.32 -0.61
CA VAL A 1 12.31 -20.86 -0.68
C VAL A 1 11.49 -20.42 0.52
N GLU A 2 10.36 -21.07 0.87
CA GLU A 2 9.48 -20.70 1.98
C GLU A 2 10.23 -20.64 3.32
N ASN A 3 10.99 -21.65 3.69
CA ASN A 3 11.76 -21.70 4.94
C ASN A 3 12.76 -20.53 5.09
N TYR A 4 13.30 -20.01 3.98
CA TYR A 4 14.17 -18.83 4.01
C TYR A 4 13.39 -17.54 4.28
N LEU A 5 12.22 -17.38 3.67
CA LEU A 5 11.35 -16.24 3.90
C LEU A 5 10.82 -16.23 5.33
N ASP A 6 10.48 -17.39 5.88
CA ASP A 6 10.05 -17.52 7.28
C ASP A 6 11.17 -17.10 8.23
N ALA A 7 12.40 -17.59 8.03
CA ALA A 7 13.55 -17.18 8.85
C ALA A 7 13.84 -15.68 8.79
N LEU A 8 13.73 -15.07 7.61
CA LEU A 8 13.92 -13.62 7.44
C LEU A 8 12.79 -12.81 8.09
N THR A 9 11.58 -13.35 8.12
CA THR A 9 10.44 -12.74 8.81
C THR A 9 10.58 -12.87 10.33
N GLU A 10 10.95 -14.04 10.84
CA GLU A 10 11.25 -14.26 12.27
C GLU A 10 12.39 -13.38 12.78
N SER A 11 13.35 -13.07 11.91
CA SER A 11 14.48 -12.16 12.22
C SER A 11 14.13 -10.67 12.05
N PHE A 12 12.89 -10.33 11.77
CA PHE A 12 12.42 -8.96 11.52
C PHE A 12 13.17 -8.23 10.39
N ILE A 13 13.75 -8.96 9.44
CA ILE A 13 14.37 -8.39 8.23
C ILE A 13 13.30 -8.06 7.20
N PHE A 14 12.26 -8.90 7.12
CA PHE A 14 11.07 -8.66 6.32
C PHE A 14 9.81 -8.75 7.17
N TYR A 15 8.81 -7.99 6.76
CA TYR A 15 7.43 -8.12 7.22
C TYR A 15 6.59 -8.78 6.14
N LYS A 16 5.77 -9.73 6.53
CA LYS A 16 4.85 -10.45 5.66
C LYS A 16 3.47 -9.81 5.72
N ALA A 17 2.95 -9.38 4.58
CA ALA A 17 1.59 -8.89 4.43
C ALA A 17 0.74 -9.94 3.71
N GLY A 18 -0.19 -10.53 4.41
CA GLY A 18 -1.17 -11.48 3.84
C GLY A 18 -2.19 -10.78 2.96
N ARG A 19 -2.91 -11.55 2.15
CA ARG A 19 -3.99 -11.03 1.32
C ARG A 19 -5.35 -11.18 1.97
N TYR A 20 -6.19 -10.18 1.76
CA TYR A 20 -7.57 -10.15 2.22
C TYR A 20 -8.52 -9.90 1.06
N ASP A 21 -9.48 -10.79 0.84
CA ASP A 21 -10.56 -10.59 -0.13
C ASP A 21 -11.62 -9.65 0.46
N ILE A 22 -11.69 -8.44 -0.10
CA ILE A 22 -12.59 -7.39 0.38
C ILE A 22 -14.06 -7.78 0.20
N LYS A 23 -14.40 -8.42 -0.93
CA LYS A 23 -15.78 -8.85 -1.22
C LYS A 23 -16.17 -10.09 -0.44
N GLY A 24 -15.27 -11.09 -0.39
CA GLY A 24 -15.50 -12.34 0.33
C GLY A 24 -15.31 -12.21 1.85
N LYS A 25 -14.75 -11.09 2.33
CA LYS A 25 -14.45 -10.82 3.75
C LYS A 25 -13.66 -11.95 4.40
N GLN A 26 -12.63 -12.45 3.72
CA GLN A 26 -11.82 -13.57 4.17
C GLN A 26 -10.35 -13.40 3.84
N TYR A 27 -9.50 -13.98 4.68
CA TYR A 27 -8.07 -14.04 4.42
C TYR A 27 -7.78 -15.09 3.34
N LEU A 28 -6.87 -14.75 2.43
CA LEU A 28 -6.41 -15.66 1.38
C LEU A 28 -5.12 -16.36 1.81
N LYS A 29 -4.99 -17.65 1.48
CA LYS A 29 -3.85 -18.48 1.90
C LYS A 29 -2.60 -18.29 1.04
N THR A 30 -2.67 -17.56 -0.05
CA THR A 30 -1.59 -17.45 -1.04
C THR A 30 -1.41 -16.03 -1.54
N GLY A 31 -0.20 -15.74 -2.02
CA GLY A 31 0.12 -14.49 -2.68
C GLY A 31 0.52 -13.37 -1.72
N ASP A 32 1.12 -13.72 -0.58
CA ASP A 32 1.65 -12.76 0.37
C ASP A 32 2.70 -11.85 -0.27
N LYS A 33 2.74 -10.59 0.16
CA LYS A 33 3.84 -9.67 -0.16
C LYS A 33 4.80 -9.54 1.02
N TYR A 34 6.05 -9.23 0.73
CA TYR A 34 7.08 -9.03 1.73
C TYR A 34 7.66 -7.62 1.62
N TYR A 35 7.73 -6.93 2.74
CA TYR A 35 8.25 -5.58 2.86
C TYR A 35 9.52 -5.57 3.70
N ALA A 36 10.56 -4.89 3.23
CA ALA A 36 11.81 -4.79 3.97
C ALA A 36 11.65 -3.90 5.21
N ALA A 37 12.16 -4.34 6.34
CA ALA A 37 12.20 -3.53 7.56
C ALA A 37 13.11 -2.31 7.40
N ASP A 38 14.16 -2.44 6.57
CA ASP A 38 15.12 -1.37 6.26
C ASP A 38 15.28 -1.23 4.74
N ILE A 39 14.91 -0.05 4.24
CA ILE A 39 15.05 0.28 2.82
C ILE A 39 16.53 0.38 2.40
N GLY A 40 17.43 0.75 3.31
CA GLY A 40 18.88 0.76 3.06
C GLY A 40 19.41 -0.64 2.74
N LEU A 41 18.90 -1.66 3.43
CA LEU A 41 19.25 -3.06 3.12
C LEU A 41 18.83 -3.44 1.70
N ARG A 42 17.62 -3.03 1.29
CA ARG A 42 17.14 -3.25 -0.07
C ARG A 42 18.08 -2.62 -1.12
N TYR A 43 18.53 -1.38 -0.89
CA TYR A 43 19.48 -0.70 -1.78
C TYR A 43 20.83 -1.41 -1.86
N THR A 44 21.32 -1.92 -0.74
CA THR A 44 22.60 -2.63 -0.69
C THR A 44 22.55 -3.94 -1.51
N VAL A 45 21.42 -4.65 -1.48
CA VAL A 45 21.28 -5.96 -2.14
C VAL A 45 20.91 -5.80 -3.62
N LEU A 46 19.98 -4.91 -3.96
CA LEU A 46 19.40 -4.80 -5.30
C LEU A 46 19.96 -3.64 -6.14
N GLY A 47 20.70 -2.73 -5.51
CA GLY A 47 21.15 -1.49 -6.13
C GLY A 47 20.02 -0.46 -6.30
N SER A 48 20.39 0.75 -6.73
CA SER A 48 19.44 1.84 -6.94
C SER A 48 18.97 1.88 -8.39
N LYS A 49 17.71 1.54 -8.63
CA LYS A 49 17.06 1.76 -9.93
C LYS A 49 15.94 2.79 -9.76
N ARG A 50 15.92 3.84 -10.60
CA ARG A 50 14.85 4.86 -10.58
C ARG A 50 13.44 4.27 -10.75
N ALA A 51 13.33 3.13 -11.45
CA ALA A 51 12.06 2.42 -11.66
C ALA A 51 11.43 1.85 -10.37
N ASP A 52 12.19 1.81 -9.26
CA ASP A 52 11.74 1.21 -8.00
C ASP A 52 11.08 2.20 -7.03
N MET A 53 10.98 3.49 -7.37
CA MET A 53 10.47 4.52 -6.44
C MET A 53 9.05 4.26 -5.97
N GLY A 54 8.18 3.69 -6.82
CA GLY A 54 6.83 3.30 -6.43
C GLY A 54 6.84 2.22 -5.34
N HIS A 55 7.63 1.18 -5.51
CA HIS A 55 7.76 0.10 -4.52
C HIS A 55 8.42 0.55 -3.22
N ILE A 56 9.37 1.49 -3.30
CA ILE A 56 9.99 2.08 -2.11
C ILE A 56 8.95 2.87 -1.32
N LEU A 57 8.14 3.68 -2.01
CA LEU A 57 7.09 4.44 -1.37
C LEU A 57 6.03 3.54 -0.74
N GLU A 58 5.62 2.47 -1.44
CA GLU A 58 4.72 1.44 -0.92
C GLU A 58 5.28 0.81 0.35
N ASN A 59 6.58 0.46 0.36
CA ASN A 59 7.25 -0.09 1.55
C ASN A 59 7.26 0.90 2.73
N ILE A 60 7.53 2.19 2.48
CA ILE A 60 7.50 3.23 3.53
C ILE A 60 6.09 3.33 4.12
N VAL A 61 5.07 3.39 3.28
CA VAL A 61 3.68 3.49 3.72
C VAL A 61 3.28 2.25 4.54
N TYR A 62 3.68 1.06 4.11
CA TYR A 62 3.45 -0.18 4.85
C TYR A 62 4.01 -0.11 6.28
N LEU A 63 5.31 0.26 6.41
CA LEU A 63 5.95 0.36 7.70
C LEU A 63 5.31 1.43 8.59
N GLU A 64 4.91 2.55 8.01
CA GLU A 64 4.22 3.60 8.75
C GLU A 64 2.84 3.17 9.25
N LEU A 65 2.08 2.43 8.44
CA LEU A 65 0.80 1.86 8.89
C LEU A 65 0.98 0.90 10.08
N LEU A 66 2.02 0.03 10.03
CA LEU A 66 2.38 -0.83 11.17
C LEU A 66 2.76 0.00 12.39
N ARG A 67 3.57 1.07 12.21
CA ARG A 67 3.99 1.97 13.31
C ARG A 67 2.80 2.64 13.99
N ARG A 68 1.75 2.93 13.22
CA ARG A 68 0.48 3.49 13.73
C ARG A 68 -0.40 2.45 14.42
N GLY A 69 0.02 1.20 14.47
CA GLY A 69 -0.71 0.11 15.15
C GLY A 69 -1.79 -0.55 14.31
N TYR A 70 -1.82 -0.33 12.99
CA TYR A 70 -2.75 -1.04 12.13
C TYR A 70 -2.30 -2.48 11.87
N GLU A 71 -3.27 -3.39 11.77
CA GLU A 71 -3.10 -4.66 11.10
C GLU A 71 -3.22 -4.42 9.58
N VAL A 72 -2.18 -4.77 8.81
CA VAL A 72 -2.08 -4.37 7.40
C VAL A 72 -2.08 -5.59 6.49
N HIS A 73 -2.97 -5.58 5.50
CA HIS A 73 -3.09 -6.62 4.48
C HIS A 73 -3.12 -6.03 3.07
N ILE A 74 -2.80 -6.85 2.09
CA ILE A 74 -3.01 -6.53 0.67
C ILE A 74 -4.48 -6.76 0.34
N GLY A 75 -5.15 -5.75 -0.20
CA GLY A 75 -6.56 -5.84 -0.55
C GLY A 75 -6.79 -6.47 -1.91
N LYS A 76 -7.65 -7.49 -1.99
CA LYS A 76 -8.12 -8.03 -3.26
C LYS A 76 -9.58 -7.66 -3.47
N VAL A 77 -9.90 -7.09 -4.65
CA VAL A 77 -11.27 -6.73 -5.03
C VAL A 77 -11.55 -7.23 -6.47
N GLY A 78 -12.09 -8.45 -6.57
CA GLY A 78 -12.22 -9.14 -7.87
C GLY A 78 -10.84 -9.37 -8.52
N PRO A 79 -10.61 -8.93 -9.77
CA PRO A 79 -9.31 -9.05 -10.43
C PRO A 79 -8.30 -8.00 -9.99
N ALA A 80 -8.74 -6.91 -9.35
CA ALA A 80 -7.92 -5.78 -8.94
C ALA A 80 -7.30 -5.99 -7.56
N GLU A 81 -6.23 -5.26 -7.28
CA GLU A 81 -5.53 -5.23 -6.01
C GLU A 81 -5.50 -3.80 -5.47
N VAL A 82 -5.77 -3.64 -4.19
CA VAL A 82 -5.55 -2.41 -3.42
C VAL A 82 -4.30 -2.64 -2.60
N ASP A 83 -3.37 -1.70 -2.60
CA ASP A 83 -2.08 -1.88 -1.96
C ASP A 83 -2.22 -2.25 -0.50
N PHE A 84 -3.06 -1.52 0.25
CA PHE A 84 -3.27 -1.85 1.66
C PHE A 84 -4.72 -1.73 2.11
N ILE A 85 -5.11 -2.68 2.96
CA ILE A 85 -6.20 -2.56 3.92
C ILE A 85 -5.55 -2.40 5.28
N ALA A 86 -5.78 -1.29 5.94
CA ALA A 86 -5.35 -1.02 7.31
C ALA A 86 -6.54 -1.22 8.26
N ILE A 87 -6.43 -2.14 9.20
CA ILE A 87 -7.47 -2.47 10.17
C ILE A 87 -7.01 -1.96 11.53
N GLY A 88 -7.72 -0.99 12.08
CA GLY A 88 -7.48 -0.42 13.40
C GLY A 88 -8.69 -0.50 14.30
N GLU A 89 -8.59 0.08 15.50
CA GLU A 89 -9.68 0.12 16.48
C GLU A 89 -10.93 0.85 15.96
N GLU A 90 -10.75 1.89 15.13
CA GLU A 90 -11.83 2.70 14.57
C GLU A 90 -12.44 2.09 13.31
N GLY A 91 -11.91 0.99 12.80
CA GLY A 91 -12.40 0.31 11.61
C GLY A 91 -11.34 0.07 10.54
N LYS A 92 -11.79 0.02 9.29
CA LYS A 92 -10.94 -0.26 8.12
C LYS A 92 -10.70 1.01 7.32
N GLU A 93 -9.50 1.11 6.77
CA GLU A 93 -9.13 2.12 5.80
C GLU A 93 -8.43 1.46 4.61
N TYR A 94 -8.56 2.06 3.43
CA TYR A 94 -7.98 1.55 2.20
C TYR A 94 -6.96 2.55 1.63
N TYR A 95 -5.81 2.04 1.23
CA TYR A 95 -4.71 2.84 0.72
C TYR A 95 -4.22 2.33 -0.61
N GLN A 96 -4.12 3.23 -1.57
CA GLN A 96 -3.39 3.03 -2.83
C GLN A 96 -2.19 3.96 -2.83
N VAL A 97 -1.05 3.49 -3.30
CA VAL A 97 0.22 4.24 -3.26
C VAL A 97 0.80 4.32 -4.66
N ALA A 98 1.01 5.53 -5.14
CA ALA A 98 1.66 5.77 -6.43
C ALA A 98 2.73 6.86 -6.28
N TYR A 99 3.89 6.70 -6.93
CA TYR A 99 4.90 7.76 -6.89
C TYR A 99 4.37 9.06 -7.49
N THR A 100 3.73 8.97 -8.66
CA THR A 100 3.03 10.08 -9.30
C THR A 100 1.82 9.57 -10.07
N VAL A 101 0.78 10.38 -10.13
CA VAL A 101 -0.41 10.15 -10.98
C VAL A 101 -0.56 11.20 -12.06
N ILE A 102 0.44 12.10 -12.17
CA ILE A 102 0.48 13.13 -13.20
C ILE A 102 1.09 12.53 -14.45
N ASP A 103 0.25 12.33 -15.45
CA ASP A 103 0.65 11.94 -16.81
C ASP A 103 -0.14 12.75 -17.85
N ALA A 104 0.35 12.72 -19.10
CA ALA A 104 -0.24 13.49 -20.20
C ALA A 104 -1.69 13.09 -20.52
N ASP A 105 -2.04 11.83 -20.26
CA ASP A 105 -3.32 11.23 -20.67
C ASP A 105 -4.28 10.99 -19.50
N GLY A 106 -3.88 11.24 -18.24
CA GLY A 106 -4.65 10.95 -17.04
C GLY A 106 -4.94 9.45 -16.80
N LYS A 107 -4.23 8.58 -17.50
CA LYS A 107 -4.43 7.12 -17.43
C LYS A 107 -3.94 6.55 -16.12
N THR A 108 -2.83 7.09 -15.59
CA THR A 108 -2.25 6.62 -14.32
C THR A 108 -3.21 6.89 -13.17
N LEU A 109 -3.73 8.10 -13.05
CA LEU A 109 -4.73 8.41 -12.03
C LEU A 109 -5.94 7.47 -12.10
N LYS A 110 -6.49 7.27 -13.29
CA LYS A 110 -7.64 6.36 -13.48
C LYS A 110 -7.31 4.92 -13.07
N ARG A 111 -6.12 4.43 -13.41
CA ARG A 111 -5.64 3.09 -13.03
C ARG A 111 -5.58 2.95 -11.52
N GLU A 112 -4.98 3.91 -10.81
CA GLU A 112 -4.81 3.88 -9.36
C GLU A 112 -6.14 4.02 -8.61
N LEU A 113 -7.09 4.78 -9.13
CA LEU A 113 -8.42 4.93 -8.51
C LEU A 113 -9.34 3.73 -8.76
N THR A 114 -9.14 2.95 -9.83
CA THR A 114 -10.04 1.86 -10.22
C THR A 114 -10.24 0.82 -9.13
N PRO A 115 -9.19 0.29 -8.44
CA PRO A 115 -9.37 -0.66 -7.35
C PRO A 115 -10.21 -0.08 -6.21
N LEU A 116 -9.90 1.15 -5.78
CA LEU A 116 -10.61 1.82 -4.69
C LEU A 116 -12.07 2.11 -5.01
N ASN A 117 -12.37 2.50 -6.26
CA ASN A 117 -13.75 2.70 -6.73
C ASN A 117 -14.56 1.40 -6.79
N SER A 118 -13.88 0.25 -6.88
CA SER A 118 -14.54 -1.07 -6.92
C SER A 118 -14.96 -1.57 -5.53
N ILE A 119 -14.54 -0.88 -4.47
CA ILE A 119 -14.93 -1.18 -3.09
C ILE A 119 -16.23 -0.47 -2.76
N ASN A 120 -17.29 -1.24 -2.57
CA ASN A 120 -18.62 -0.72 -2.25
C ASN A 120 -18.89 -0.75 -0.74
N ASP A 121 -18.16 0.08 -0.01
CA ASP A 121 -18.39 0.36 1.40
C ASP A 121 -18.08 1.84 1.74
N HIS A 122 -18.39 2.26 2.97
CA HIS A 122 -18.23 3.64 3.43
C HIS A 122 -16.91 3.89 4.19
N ASN A 123 -16.02 2.91 4.23
CA ASN A 123 -14.73 3.09 4.89
C ASN A 123 -13.86 4.11 4.13
N PRO A 124 -13.00 4.85 4.83
CA PRO A 124 -12.10 5.82 4.21
C PRO A 124 -11.21 5.20 3.14
N LYS A 125 -11.02 5.92 2.05
CA LYS A 125 -10.18 5.53 0.91
C LYS A 125 -9.17 6.63 0.61
N TYR A 126 -7.92 6.27 0.51
CA TYR A 126 -6.81 7.19 0.31
C TYR A 126 -5.96 6.79 -0.89
N LEU A 127 -5.58 7.78 -1.69
CA LEU A 127 -4.54 7.69 -2.70
C LEU A 127 -3.35 8.53 -2.21
N LEU A 128 -2.23 7.90 -1.89
CA LEU A 128 -1.03 8.58 -1.43
C LEU A 128 -0.06 8.74 -2.61
N THR A 129 0.39 9.97 -2.84
CA THR A 129 1.31 10.29 -3.96
C THR A 129 2.43 11.23 -3.52
N MET A 130 3.51 11.27 -4.31
CA MET A 130 4.55 12.30 -4.19
C MET A 130 4.19 13.59 -4.96
N ASP A 131 3.01 13.64 -5.55
CA ASP A 131 2.54 14.86 -6.21
C ASP A 131 2.16 15.89 -5.14
N TYR A 132 2.96 16.95 -5.04
CA TYR A 132 2.72 18.02 -4.09
C TYR A 132 1.52 18.86 -4.51
N GLY A 133 0.60 19.10 -3.58
CA GLY A 133 -0.59 19.90 -3.83
C GLY A 133 -1.59 19.85 -2.67
N PRO A 134 -2.69 20.61 -2.79
CA PRO A 134 -3.77 20.54 -1.80
C PRO A 134 -4.42 19.16 -1.82
N LEU A 135 -5.13 18.84 -0.73
CA LEU A 135 -5.96 17.64 -0.68
C LEU A 135 -7.03 17.70 -1.76
N ILE A 136 -7.08 16.68 -2.60
CA ILE A 136 -8.06 16.52 -3.67
C ILE A 136 -8.97 15.33 -3.32
N SER A 137 -10.24 15.43 -3.67
CA SER A 137 -11.19 14.32 -3.53
C SER A 137 -11.67 13.83 -4.90
N HIS A 138 -11.52 12.53 -5.15
CA HIS A 138 -12.00 11.85 -6.35
C HIS A 138 -13.15 10.90 -5.96
N ASN A 139 -14.40 11.35 -6.06
CA ASN A 139 -15.58 10.54 -5.68
C ASN A 139 -15.48 9.97 -4.25
N GLY A 140 -14.99 10.77 -3.28
CA GLY A 140 -14.81 10.36 -1.90
C GLY A 140 -13.45 9.71 -1.57
N ILE A 141 -12.63 9.40 -2.58
CA ILE A 141 -11.24 8.97 -2.38
C ILE A 141 -10.38 10.22 -2.18
N LYS A 142 -9.67 10.30 -1.07
CA LYS A 142 -8.81 11.45 -0.73
C LYS A 142 -7.41 11.23 -1.30
N GLN A 143 -6.98 12.06 -2.24
CA GLN A 143 -5.59 12.12 -2.67
C GLN A 143 -4.81 13.02 -1.74
N ILE A 144 -3.71 12.51 -1.18
CA ILE A 144 -2.90 13.20 -0.18
C ILE A 144 -1.42 13.11 -0.59
N TYR A 145 -0.72 14.24 -0.47
CA TYR A 145 0.74 14.24 -0.57
C TYR A 145 1.33 13.41 0.57
N VAL A 146 2.11 12.40 0.21
CA VAL A 146 2.53 11.36 1.17
C VAL A 146 3.37 11.92 2.32
N LEU A 147 4.19 12.96 2.10
CA LEU A 147 4.98 13.55 3.19
C LEU A 147 4.07 14.23 4.23
N ASP A 148 3.00 14.89 3.80
CA ASP A 148 2.03 15.46 4.74
C ASP A 148 1.30 14.36 5.54
N TRP A 149 1.04 13.22 4.90
CA TRP A 149 0.44 12.07 5.57
C TRP A 149 1.39 11.43 6.59
N LEU A 150 2.69 11.32 6.26
CA LEU A 150 3.72 10.78 7.17
C LEU A 150 3.95 11.66 8.40
N LEU A 151 3.72 12.97 8.31
CA LEU A 151 3.95 13.94 9.40
C LEU A 151 2.77 14.09 10.36
N ARG A 152 1.65 13.42 10.10
CA ARG A 152 0.46 13.39 10.97
C ARG A 152 0.55 12.24 11.97
#